data_0505f24644a8128ee90fb3fc8db76b3d
#
_entry.id   0505f24644a8128ee90fb3fc8db76b3d
#
_cell.length_a   1.000
_cell.length_b   1.000
_cell.length_c   1.000
_cell.angle_alpha   90.00
_cell.angle_beta   90.00
_cell.angle_gamma   90.00
#
_symmetry.space_group_name_H-M   'P 1'
#
loop_
_entity.id
_entity.type
_entity.pdbx_description
1 polymer ?
#
loop_
_entity_poly.entity_id
_entity_poly.type
_entity_poly.pdbx_seq_one_letter_code
_entity_poly.pdbx_strand_id
1 'polypeptide(L)'
;YRGNTRVFDDFNLTLSQNESTAILGPNGAGKTTLLKLLTRELYPLWREFPVVRILGQERGDIWSLRKQLGIISNDLHEQYTPTVCGEEVVLSGFFGSVGVWGHQQVDHEQRLRAREILGRLGIEDLARRAFGSLSTGQQRRLLMARALATDPPNLVLDEPTSGLDLSATFQYLQMMRQLIASGRTLILVTHHIHEIPPEISRVVLLNKGRVWADGPKQEVLTGENLSELYGVEVSLVDSAGWYQAVPA
;
A
#
# COMPACT_ATOMS: atom_id res chain seq x y z
N TYR A 1 1.13 -9.72 19.14
CA TYR A 1 2.44 -10.36 19.27
C TYR A 1 2.85 -10.97 17.93
N ARG A 2 4.13 -10.97 17.65
CA ARG A 2 4.75 -11.72 16.54
C ARG A 2 5.76 -12.67 17.17
N GLY A 3 5.41 -13.95 17.25
CA GLY A 3 6.11 -14.87 18.14
C GLY A 3 6.00 -14.40 19.60
N ASN A 4 7.12 -14.29 20.30
CA ASN A 4 7.17 -13.82 21.69
C ASN A 4 7.27 -12.29 21.84
N THR A 5 7.36 -11.54 20.74
CA THR A 5 7.51 -10.08 20.78
C THR A 5 6.17 -9.39 20.75
N ARG A 6 5.89 -8.55 21.74
CA ARG A 6 4.73 -7.65 21.73
C ARG A 6 5.00 -6.53 20.74
N VAL A 7 4.19 -6.45 19.67
CA VAL A 7 4.36 -5.42 18.62
C VAL A 7 3.55 -4.19 18.96
N PHE A 8 2.28 -4.36 19.35
CA PHE A 8 1.39 -3.27 19.70
C PHE A 8 1.07 -3.28 21.19
N ASP A 9 1.09 -2.08 21.78
CA ASP A 9 0.75 -1.82 23.17
C ASP A 9 -0.11 -0.57 23.23
N ASP A 10 -1.37 -0.73 23.68
CA ASP A 10 -2.37 0.34 23.72
C ASP A 10 -2.49 1.07 22.36
N PHE A 11 -2.64 0.28 21.30
CA PHE A 11 -2.69 0.77 19.93
C PHE A 11 -4.14 0.98 19.51
N ASN A 12 -4.52 2.24 19.31
CA ASN A 12 -5.83 2.63 18.83
C ASN A 12 -5.66 3.45 17.55
N LEU A 13 -6.24 2.98 16.45
CA LEU A 13 -6.21 3.66 15.17
C LEU A 13 -7.49 3.38 14.39
N THR A 14 -8.13 4.42 13.92
CA THR A 14 -9.26 4.33 12.98
C THR A 14 -8.86 4.93 11.65
N LEU A 15 -8.99 4.16 10.58
CA LEU A 15 -8.78 4.63 9.20
C LEU A 15 -10.15 4.72 8.54
N SER A 16 -10.49 5.91 8.03
CA SER A 16 -11.79 6.19 7.43
C SER A 16 -11.79 5.92 5.92
N GLN A 17 -12.90 5.43 5.39
CA GLN A 17 -13.11 5.45 3.95
C GLN A 17 -13.21 6.91 3.47
N ASN A 18 -12.77 7.16 2.24
CA ASN A 18 -12.70 8.48 1.61
C ASN A 18 -11.67 9.45 2.24
N GLU A 19 -10.82 8.98 3.14
CA GLU A 19 -9.72 9.76 3.70
C GLU A 19 -8.39 9.03 3.45
N SER A 20 -7.67 9.46 2.41
CA SER A 20 -6.35 8.90 2.13
C SER A 20 -5.38 9.26 3.24
N THR A 21 -4.70 8.24 3.78
CA THR A 21 -3.87 8.36 4.97
C THR A 21 -2.48 7.79 4.72
N ALA A 22 -1.43 8.53 5.09
CA ALA A 22 -0.07 8.00 5.14
C ALA A 22 0.29 7.54 6.56
N ILE A 23 0.87 6.36 6.65
CA ILE A 23 1.36 5.77 7.90
C ILE A 23 2.89 5.75 7.83
N LEU A 24 3.51 6.58 8.63
CA LEU A 24 4.95 6.81 8.65
C LEU A 24 5.56 6.35 9.97
N GLY A 25 6.82 5.95 9.96
CA GLY A 25 7.55 5.62 11.18
C GLY A 25 8.86 4.88 10.90
N PRO A 26 9.77 4.86 11.88
CA PRO A 26 11.05 4.17 11.75
C PRO A 26 10.88 2.66 11.56
N ASN A 27 11.97 1.99 11.19
CA ASN A 27 12.01 0.54 11.15
C ASN A 27 11.69 -0.05 12.53
N GLY A 28 10.87 -1.11 12.55
CA GLY A 28 10.41 -1.71 13.81
C GLY A 28 9.25 -0.98 14.50
N ALA A 29 8.72 0.12 13.97
CA ALA A 29 7.56 0.82 14.54
C ALA A 29 6.25 0.02 14.53
N GLY A 30 6.18 -1.08 13.76
CA GLY A 30 4.98 -1.93 13.66
C GLY A 30 4.22 -1.80 12.33
N LYS A 31 4.70 -1.01 11.37
CA LYS A 31 4.05 -0.77 10.06
C LYS A 31 3.66 -2.06 9.34
N THR A 32 4.60 -2.97 9.12
CA THR A 32 4.35 -4.26 8.47
C THR A 32 3.35 -5.14 9.24
N THR A 33 3.37 -5.08 10.57
CA THR A 33 2.39 -5.81 11.38
C THR A 33 0.98 -5.23 11.25
N LEU A 34 0.87 -3.90 11.23
CA LEU A 34 -0.40 -3.22 10.97
C LEU A 34 -0.95 -3.59 9.59
N LEU A 35 -0.08 -3.55 8.57
CA LEU A 35 -0.45 -3.97 7.22
C LEU A 35 -0.99 -5.40 7.21
N LYS A 36 -0.28 -6.35 7.81
CA LYS A 36 -0.69 -7.77 7.88
C LYS A 36 -1.99 -7.98 8.66
N LEU A 37 -2.33 -7.11 9.61
CA LEU A 37 -3.65 -7.11 10.24
C LEU A 37 -4.73 -6.60 9.28
N LEU A 38 -4.47 -5.53 8.52
CA LEU A 38 -5.40 -4.98 7.53
C LEU A 38 -5.67 -5.97 6.38
N THR A 39 -4.66 -6.75 5.99
CA THR A 39 -4.77 -7.75 4.92
C THR A 39 -5.28 -9.12 5.39
N ARG A 40 -5.55 -9.26 6.68
CA ARG A 40 -5.94 -10.54 7.32
C ARG A 40 -4.89 -11.66 7.18
N GLU A 41 -3.63 -11.30 7.00
CA GLU A 41 -2.50 -12.24 7.07
C GLU A 41 -2.09 -12.52 8.52
N LEU A 42 -2.37 -11.58 9.42
CA LEU A 42 -2.26 -11.77 10.86
C LEU A 42 -3.61 -11.49 11.53
N TYR A 43 -3.83 -12.15 12.64
CA TYR A 43 -4.99 -11.95 13.48
C TYR A 43 -4.56 -11.50 14.87
N PRO A 44 -5.32 -10.60 15.53
CA PRO A 44 -5.06 -10.23 16.92
C PRO A 44 -5.27 -11.44 17.82
N LEU A 45 -4.63 -11.44 18.99
CA LEU A 45 -4.98 -12.38 20.06
C LEU A 45 -6.44 -12.19 20.43
N TRP A 46 -7.12 -13.32 20.68
CA TRP A 46 -8.52 -13.31 21.09
C TRP A 46 -8.73 -12.48 22.37
N ARG A 47 -9.77 -11.67 22.39
CA ARG A 47 -10.26 -10.93 23.54
C ARG A 47 -11.79 -11.00 23.57
N GLU A 48 -12.41 -10.69 24.70
CA GLU A 48 -13.86 -10.66 24.88
C GLU A 48 -14.56 -9.62 24.00
N PHE A 49 -13.83 -8.58 23.57
CA PHE A 49 -14.31 -7.54 22.67
C PHE A 49 -13.43 -7.49 21.41
N PRO A 50 -14.00 -7.07 20.26
CA PRO A 50 -13.29 -7.03 19.01
C PRO A 50 -12.15 -6.01 19.05
N VAL A 51 -10.95 -6.46 18.67
CA VAL A 51 -9.74 -5.63 18.68
C VAL A 51 -9.49 -5.02 17.30
N VAL A 52 -9.92 -5.67 16.22
CA VAL A 52 -9.72 -5.22 14.85
C VAL A 52 -11.02 -5.37 14.06
N ARG A 53 -11.46 -4.28 13.45
CA ARG A 53 -12.55 -4.25 12.48
C ARG A 53 -12.03 -3.73 11.15
N ILE A 54 -12.33 -4.42 10.07
CA ILE A 54 -11.95 -4.02 8.71
C ILE A 54 -13.22 -3.91 7.89
N LEU A 55 -13.49 -2.74 7.31
CA LEU A 55 -14.73 -2.44 6.61
C LEU A 55 -15.98 -2.76 7.46
N GLY A 56 -15.90 -2.44 8.76
CA GLY A 56 -16.97 -2.69 9.73
C GLY A 56 -17.08 -4.14 10.23
N GLN A 57 -16.31 -5.09 9.67
CA GLN A 57 -16.39 -6.52 10.00
C GLN A 57 -15.25 -6.95 10.91
N GLU A 58 -15.58 -7.60 12.01
CA GLU A 58 -14.63 -8.25 12.94
C GLU A 58 -14.07 -9.55 12.35
N ARG A 59 -14.97 -10.35 11.79
CA ARG A 59 -14.67 -11.58 11.06
C ARG A 59 -15.35 -11.48 9.72
N GLY A 60 -14.60 -11.55 8.66
CA GLY A 60 -15.14 -11.47 7.31
C GLY A 60 -14.48 -12.50 6.41
N ASP A 61 -15.17 -12.84 5.35
CA ASP A 61 -14.60 -13.62 4.27
C ASP A 61 -13.44 -12.84 3.63
N ILE A 62 -12.27 -13.48 3.56
CA ILE A 62 -11.06 -12.88 3.02
C ILE A 62 -11.21 -12.52 1.53
N TRP A 63 -12.06 -13.26 0.81
CA TRP A 63 -12.32 -13.01 -0.60
C TRP A 63 -13.15 -11.73 -0.80
N SER A 64 -14.16 -11.52 0.05
CA SER A 64 -14.94 -10.27 0.07
C SER A 64 -14.07 -9.07 0.44
N LEU A 65 -13.14 -9.24 1.37
CA LEU A 65 -12.18 -8.19 1.72
C LEU A 65 -11.27 -7.85 0.54
N ARG A 66 -10.71 -8.86 -0.14
CA ARG A 66 -9.81 -8.67 -1.29
C ARG A 66 -10.46 -8.01 -2.50
N LYS A 67 -11.80 -8.10 -2.63
CA LYS A 67 -12.55 -7.36 -3.64
C LYS A 67 -12.68 -5.87 -3.33
N GLN A 68 -12.61 -5.50 -2.06
CA GLN A 68 -12.77 -4.11 -1.59
C GLN A 68 -11.44 -3.45 -1.22
N LEU A 69 -10.36 -4.23 -1.17
CA LEU A 69 -9.04 -3.77 -0.75
C LEU A 69 -7.97 -4.28 -1.72
N GLY A 70 -7.50 -3.41 -2.59
CA GLY A 70 -6.35 -3.69 -3.44
C GLY A 70 -5.05 -3.55 -2.64
N ILE A 71 -4.18 -4.56 -2.71
CA ILE A 71 -2.97 -4.62 -1.88
C ILE A 71 -1.74 -4.68 -2.79
N ILE A 72 -0.76 -3.82 -2.49
CA ILE A 72 0.56 -3.82 -3.12
C ILE A 72 1.60 -3.81 -2.01
N SER A 73 2.39 -4.87 -1.93
CA SER A 73 3.45 -5.02 -0.93
C SER A 73 4.72 -5.59 -1.55
N ASN A 74 5.85 -5.39 -0.87
CA ASN A 74 7.12 -5.99 -1.26
C ASN A 74 7.04 -7.52 -1.19
N ASP A 75 6.43 -8.08 -0.14
CA ASP A 75 6.24 -9.53 0.00
C ASP A 75 5.53 -10.12 -1.23
N LEU A 76 4.52 -9.42 -1.76
CA LEU A 76 3.79 -9.84 -2.95
C LEU A 76 4.66 -9.80 -4.21
N HIS A 77 5.52 -8.79 -4.35
CA HIS A 77 6.44 -8.67 -5.47
C HIS A 77 7.40 -9.85 -5.58
N GLU A 78 7.95 -10.30 -4.45
CA GLU A 78 8.92 -11.40 -4.38
C GLU A 78 8.30 -12.78 -4.64
N GLN A 79 6.99 -12.92 -4.53
CA GLN A 79 6.30 -14.20 -4.70
C GLN A 79 6.05 -14.59 -6.16
N TYR A 80 6.14 -13.65 -7.10
CA TYR A 80 5.91 -13.97 -8.51
C TYR A 80 7.10 -14.69 -9.14
N THR A 81 6.80 -15.76 -9.87
CA THR A 81 7.83 -16.46 -10.65
C THR A 81 8.29 -15.57 -11.81
N PRO A 82 9.60 -15.59 -12.15
CA PRO A 82 10.13 -14.75 -13.23
C PRO A 82 9.51 -14.99 -14.61
N THR A 83 8.93 -16.18 -14.83
CA THR A 83 8.39 -16.61 -16.13
C THR A 83 6.93 -16.21 -16.35
N VAL A 84 6.20 -15.78 -15.32
CA VAL A 84 4.79 -15.37 -15.45
C VAL A 84 4.68 -14.15 -16.36
N CYS A 85 3.70 -14.12 -17.27
CA CYS A 85 3.51 -12.96 -18.13
C CYS A 85 2.72 -11.84 -17.44
N GLY A 86 2.91 -10.59 -17.90
CA GLY A 86 2.28 -9.42 -17.29
C GLY A 86 0.75 -9.49 -17.25
N GLU A 87 0.10 -9.99 -18.30
CA GLU A 87 -1.36 -10.19 -18.32
C GLU A 87 -1.80 -11.16 -17.22
N GLU A 88 -1.06 -12.23 -16.98
CA GLU A 88 -1.36 -13.22 -15.94
C GLU A 88 -1.18 -12.63 -14.53
N VAL A 89 -0.18 -11.77 -14.34
CA VAL A 89 -0.04 -11.01 -13.07
C VAL A 89 -1.31 -10.21 -12.78
N VAL A 90 -1.84 -9.49 -13.77
CA VAL A 90 -3.08 -8.71 -13.61
C VAL A 90 -4.28 -9.61 -13.36
N LEU A 91 -4.43 -10.69 -14.14
CA LEU A 91 -5.53 -11.65 -14.02
C LEU A 91 -5.57 -12.32 -12.64
N SER A 92 -4.42 -12.59 -12.04
CA SER A 92 -4.35 -13.17 -10.68
C SER A 92 -5.01 -12.28 -9.62
N GLY A 93 -5.15 -10.98 -9.88
CA GLY A 93 -5.83 -10.04 -9.01
C GLY A 93 -7.32 -10.36 -8.79
N PHE A 94 -8.01 -10.89 -9.81
CA PHE A 94 -9.42 -11.30 -9.69
C PHE A 94 -9.62 -12.44 -8.69
N PHE A 95 -8.60 -13.26 -8.51
CA PHE A 95 -8.61 -14.40 -7.60
C PHE A 95 -7.92 -14.11 -6.26
N GLY A 96 -7.30 -12.93 -6.10
CA GLY A 96 -6.51 -12.59 -4.93
C GLY A 96 -5.33 -13.56 -4.70
N SER A 97 -4.87 -14.26 -5.74
CA SER A 97 -3.77 -15.24 -5.73
C SER A 97 -2.49 -14.64 -6.28
N VAL A 98 -1.39 -15.37 -6.15
CA VAL A 98 -0.13 -15.11 -6.86
C VAL A 98 -0.10 -16.03 -8.08
N GLY A 99 -0.22 -15.46 -9.28
CA GLY A 99 -0.46 -16.23 -10.51
C GLY A 99 -1.89 -16.77 -10.63
N VAL A 100 -2.19 -17.34 -11.79
CA VAL A 100 -3.46 -18.01 -12.08
C VAL A 100 -3.27 -19.53 -11.96
N TRP A 101 -4.02 -20.17 -11.07
CA TRP A 101 -3.89 -21.60 -10.80
C TRP A 101 -4.78 -22.42 -11.72
N GLY A 102 -4.41 -23.67 -12.01
CA GLY A 102 -5.11 -24.53 -12.97
C GLY A 102 -6.61 -24.79 -12.67
N HIS A 103 -7.07 -24.61 -11.44
CA HIS A 103 -8.48 -24.69 -11.07
C HIS A 103 -9.24 -23.36 -11.23
N GLN A 104 -8.54 -22.27 -11.48
CA GLN A 104 -9.12 -20.92 -11.69
C GLN A 104 -9.41 -20.73 -13.17
N GLN A 105 -10.65 -20.49 -13.52
CA GLN A 105 -11.06 -20.24 -14.89
C GLN A 105 -11.18 -18.73 -15.12
N VAL A 106 -10.31 -18.22 -15.99
CA VAL A 106 -10.36 -16.81 -16.40
C VAL A 106 -11.41 -16.67 -17.50
N ASP A 107 -12.45 -15.92 -17.25
CA ASP A 107 -13.49 -15.65 -18.23
C ASP A 107 -13.11 -14.52 -19.22
N HIS A 108 -13.97 -14.30 -20.21
CA HIS A 108 -13.74 -13.30 -21.25
C HIS A 108 -13.77 -11.86 -20.70
N GLU A 109 -14.67 -11.59 -19.75
CA GLU A 109 -14.84 -10.26 -19.14
C GLU A 109 -13.59 -9.88 -18.32
N GLN A 110 -13.07 -10.81 -17.53
CA GLN A 110 -11.82 -10.60 -16.77
C GLN A 110 -10.65 -10.28 -17.68
N ARG A 111 -10.53 -10.96 -18.85
CA ARG A 111 -9.48 -10.65 -19.84
C ARG A 111 -9.65 -9.26 -20.44
N LEU A 112 -10.87 -8.88 -20.80
CA LEU A 112 -11.15 -7.53 -21.31
C LEU A 112 -10.81 -6.47 -20.26
N ARG A 113 -11.23 -6.70 -19.01
CA ARG A 113 -10.93 -5.79 -17.90
C ARG A 113 -9.44 -5.67 -17.63
N ALA A 114 -8.70 -6.77 -17.63
CA ALA A 114 -7.24 -6.74 -17.46
C ALA A 114 -6.56 -5.88 -18.53
N ARG A 115 -6.97 -6.02 -19.81
CA ARG A 115 -6.45 -5.20 -20.91
C ARG A 115 -6.82 -3.72 -20.77
N GLU A 116 -8.04 -3.43 -20.37
CA GLU A 116 -8.50 -2.06 -20.09
C GLU A 116 -7.64 -1.40 -19.00
N ILE A 117 -7.36 -2.12 -17.91
CA ILE A 117 -6.51 -1.61 -16.82
C ILE A 117 -5.08 -1.36 -17.33
N LEU A 118 -4.49 -2.31 -18.06
CA LEU A 118 -3.17 -2.12 -18.67
C LEU A 118 -3.15 -0.88 -19.56
N GLY A 119 -4.18 -0.66 -20.38
CA GLY A 119 -4.34 0.52 -21.22
C GLY A 119 -4.43 1.81 -20.44
N ARG A 120 -5.27 1.85 -19.41
CA ARG A 120 -5.40 3.02 -18.53
C ARG A 120 -4.09 3.42 -17.85
N LEU A 121 -3.25 2.44 -17.55
CA LEU A 121 -1.95 2.65 -16.91
C LEU A 121 -0.81 2.85 -17.93
N GLY A 122 -1.10 2.77 -19.24
CA GLY A 122 -0.11 2.92 -20.32
C GLY A 122 1.00 1.87 -20.27
N ILE A 123 0.64 0.60 -20.00
CA ILE A 123 1.57 -0.52 -19.86
C ILE A 123 1.12 -1.76 -20.64
N GLU A 124 0.39 -1.60 -21.73
CA GLU A 124 -0.11 -2.70 -22.56
C GLU A 124 1.04 -3.53 -23.17
N ASP A 125 2.16 -2.87 -23.44
CA ASP A 125 3.37 -3.50 -23.94
C ASP A 125 3.98 -4.53 -22.97
N LEU A 126 3.66 -4.43 -21.67
CA LEU A 126 4.13 -5.36 -20.65
C LEU A 126 3.29 -6.64 -20.57
N ALA A 127 2.08 -6.67 -21.16
CA ALA A 127 1.13 -7.76 -21.02
C ALA A 127 1.72 -9.15 -21.39
N ARG A 128 2.54 -9.20 -22.46
CA ARG A 128 3.14 -10.45 -22.96
C ARG A 128 4.57 -10.67 -22.49
N ARG A 129 5.16 -9.74 -21.75
CA ARG A 129 6.54 -9.86 -21.27
C ARG A 129 6.59 -10.69 -19.99
N ALA A 130 7.65 -11.46 -19.83
CA ALA A 130 7.90 -12.21 -18.61
C ALA A 130 8.25 -11.26 -17.46
N PHE A 131 7.64 -11.43 -16.29
CA PHE A 131 7.78 -10.57 -15.12
C PHE A 131 9.23 -10.33 -14.72
N GLY A 132 10.06 -11.40 -14.71
CA GLY A 132 11.47 -11.32 -14.39
C GLY A 132 12.34 -10.59 -15.43
N SER A 133 11.82 -10.32 -16.65
CA SER A 133 12.51 -9.53 -17.67
C SER A 133 12.25 -8.04 -17.58
N LEU A 134 11.37 -7.62 -16.66
CA LEU A 134 10.95 -6.25 -16.49
C LEU A 134 11.82 -5.51 -15.47
N SER A 135 11.96 -4.19 -15.64
CA SER A 135 12.54 -3.36 -14.60
C SER A 135 11.65 -3.34 -13.34
N THR A 136 12.23 -3.06 -12.18
CA THR A 136 11.48 -2.95 -10.92
C THR A 136 10.28 -1.99 -11.04
N GLY A 137 10.44 -0.87 -11.73
CA GLY A 137 9.36 0.09 -11.96
C GLY A 137 8.24 -0.49 -12.85
N GLN A 138 8.59 -1.28 -13.87
CA GLN A 138 7.60 -1.97 -14.71
C GLN A 138 6.86 -3.04 -13.91
N GLN A 139 7.56 -3.81 -13.10
CA GLN A 139 6.97 -4.81 -12.20
C GLN A 139 6.00 -4.16 -11.22
N ARG A 140 6.38 -3.04 -10.58
CA ARG A 140 5.52 -2.28 -9.66
C ARG A 140 4.24 -1.79 -10.33
N ARG A 141 4.32 -1.31 -11.58
CA ARG A 141 3.13 -0.89 -12.34
C ARG A 141 2.20 -2.06 -12.67
N LEU A 142 2.74 -3.25 -12.97
CA LEU A 142 1.92 -4.46 -13.12
C LEU A 142 1.23 -4.88 -11.81
N LEU A 143 1.92 -4.77 -10.67
CA LEU A 143 1.30 -5.03 -9.37
C LEU A 143 0.21 -4.01 -9.03
N MET A 144 0.35 -2.75 -9.46
CA MET A 144 -0.72 -1.77 -9.38
C MET A 144 -1.92 -2.19 -10.25
N ALA A 145 -1.67 -2.58 -11.51
CA ALA A 145 -2.71 -3.09 -12.39
C ALA A 145 -3.44 -4.30 -11.79
N ARG A 146 -2.70 -5.21 -11.19
CA ARG A 146 -3.24 -6.36 -10.46
C ARG A 146 -4.14 -5.94 -9.30
N ALA A 147 -3.71 -4.98 -8.49
CA ALA A 147 -4.49 -4.49 -7.35
C ALA A 147 -5.81 -3.83 -7.79
N LEU A 148 -5.86 -3.30 -9.00
CA LEU A 148 -7.04 -2.68 -9.60
C LEU A 148 -7.98 -3.68 -10.31
N ALA A 149 -7.64 -4.95 -10.41
CA ALA A 149 -8.41 -5.95 -11.17
C ALA A 149 -9.88 -6.01 -10.75
N THR A 150 -10.15 -6.02 -9.45
CA THR A 150 -11.52 -6.07 -8.88
C THR A 150 -12.15 -4.68 -8.70
N ASP A 151 -11.51 -3.62 -9.18
CA ASP A 151 -11.94 -2.22 -9.02
C ASP A 151 -12.16 -1.80 -7.56
N PRO A 152 -11.22 -2.07 -6.65
CA PRO A 152 -11.43 -1.83 -5.23
C PRO A 152 -11.50 -0.32 -4.94
N PRO A 153 -12.41 0.10 -4.03
CA PRO A 153 -12.50 1.50 -3.60
C PRO A 153 -11.31 1.91 -2.71
N ASN A 154 -10.65 0.95 -2.08
CA ASN A 154 -9.55 1.19 -1.15
C ASN A 154 -8.28 0.47 -1.64
N LEU A 155 -7.15 1.15 -1.52
CA LEU A 155 -5.83 0.62 -1.86
C LEU A 155 -4.89 0.73 -0.66
N VAL A 156 -4.13 -0.32 -0.42
CA VAL A 156 -3.05 -0.35 0.59
C VAL A 156 -1.73 -0.55 -0.12
N LEU A 157 -0.83 0.38 0.06
CA LEU A 157 0.49 0.42 -0.58
C LEU A 157 1.57 0.37 0.50
N ASP A 158 2.43 -0.63 0.44
CA ASP A 158 3.56 -0.80 1.36
C ASP A 158 4.86 -0.48 0.64
N GLU A 159 5.49 0.63 1.02
CA GLU A 159 6.75 1.12 0.46
C GLU A 159 6.79 1.07 -1.07
N PRO A 160 5.82 1.68 -1.75
CA PRO A 160 5.55 1.40 -3.17
C PRO A 160 6.66 1.85 -4.11
N THR A 161 7.51 2.80 -3.70
CA THR A 161 8.60 3.31 -4.54
C THR A 161 9.98 2.78 -4.14
N SER A 162 10.05 1.87 -3.16
CA SER A 162 11.29 1.26 -2.73
C SER A 162 12.01 0.54 -3.89
N GLY A 163 13.29 0.89 -4.09
CA GLY A 163 14.11 0.33 -5.16
C GLY A 163 13.84 0.90 -6.56
N LEU A 164 13.04 1.95 -6.69
CA LEU A 164 12.81 2.64 -7.95
C LEU A 164 13.85 3.74 -8.19
N ASP A 165 14.21 3.94 -9.45
CA ASP A 165 14.94 5.14 -9.85
C ASP A 165 14.01 6.37 -9.81
N LEU A 166 14.59 7.58 -10.00
CA LEU A 166 13.85 8.82 -9.91
C LEU A 166 12.69 8.91 -10.91
N SER A 167 12.90 8.46 -12.15
CA SER A 167 11.89 8.50 -13.21
C SER A 167 10.71 7.56 -12.88
N ALA A 168 11.01 6.33 -12.50
CA ALA A 168 10.00 5.34 -12.10
C ALA A 168 9.25 5.78 -10.83
N THR A 169 9.94 6.39 -9.87
CA THR A 169 9.34 6.97 -8.67
C THR A 169 8.31 8.02 -9.04
N PHE A 170 8.66 9.00 -9.86
CA PHE A 170 7.73 10.07 -10.25
C PHE A 170 6.54 9.56 -11.05
N GLN A 171 6.74 8.59 -11.95
CA GLN A 171 5.64 7.94 -12.66
C GLN A 171 4.69 7.22 -11.70
N TYR A 172 5.24 6.54 -10.69
CA TYR A 172 4.44 5.83 -9.70
C TYR A 172 3.65 6.79 -8.79
N LEU A 173 4.29 7.86 -8.32
CA LEU A 173 3.62 8.91 -7.55
C LEU A 173 2.50 9.58 -8.36
N GLN A 174 2.71 9.87 -9.64
CA GLN A 174 1.67 10.41 -10.51
C GLN A 174 0.48 9.45 -10.66
N MET A 175 0.75 8.14 -10.76
CA MET A 175 -0.31 7.12 -10.79
C MET A 175 -1.11 7.10 -9.48
N MET A 176 -0.45 7.17 -8.31
CA MET A 176 -1.12 7.27 -7.01
C MET A 176 -2.04 8.49 -6.93
N ARG A 177 -1.57 9.65 -7.38
CA ARG A 177 -2.38 10.90 -7.44
C ARG A 177 -3.63 10.74 -8.31
N GLN A 178 -3.50 10.14 -9.49
CA GLN A 178 -4.63 9.86 -10.38
C GLN A 178 -5.66 8.92 -9.73
N LEU A 179 -5.21 7.92 -8.98
CA LEU A 179 -6.10 7.00 -8.26
C LEU A 179 -6.86 7.73 -7.13
N ILE A 180 -6.20 8.59 -6.36
CA ILE A 180 -6.86 9.42 -5.35
C ILE A 180 -7.87 10.37 -6.03
N ALA A 181 -7.46 11.05 -7.09
CA ALA A 181 -8.33 11.96 -7.84
C ALA A 181 -9.56 11.25 -8.46
N SER A 182 -9.46 9.94 -8.74
CA SER A 182 -10.60 9.13 -9.21
C SER A 182 -11.53 8.68 -8.07
N GLY A 183 -11.33 9.16 -6.84
CA GLY A 183 -12.17 8.87 -5.68
C GLY A 183 -11.80 7.63 -4.88
N ARG A 184 -10.63 7.02 -5.14
CA ARG A 184 -10.15 5.89 -4.32
C ARG A 184 -9.47 6.37 -3.06
N THR A 185 -9.65 5.63 -1.99
CA THR A 185 -8.95 5.84 -0.73
C THR A 185 -7.61 5.11 -0.74
N LEU A 186 -6.53 5.82 -0.45
CA LEU A 186 -5.18 5.29 -0.36
C LEU A 186 -4.72 5.21 1.10
N ILE A 187 -4.28 4.03 1.53
CA ILE A 187 -3.52 3.83 2.77
C ILE A 187 -2.07 3.58 2.35
N LEU A 188 -1.23 4.58 2.51
CA LEU A 188 0.19 4.53 2.16
C LEU A 188 1.01 4.21 3.41
N VAL A 189 1.68 3.08 3.44
CA VAL A 189 2.65 2.72 4.49
C VAL A 189 4.04 2.96 3.95
N THR A 190 4.81 3.84 4.58
CA THR A 190 6.15 4.20 4.11
C THR A 190 7.05 4.66 5.26
N HIS A 191 8.34 4.71 5.01
CA HIS A 191 9.32 5.41 5.85
C HIS A 191 9.93 6.63 5.12
N HIS A 192 9.45 6.92 3.90
CA HIS A 192 9.91 8.02 3.06
C HIS A 192 8.86 9.14 2.96
N ILE A 193 9.19 10.31 3.49
CA ILE A 193 8.29 11.47 3.52
C ILE A 193 7.97 11.96 2.10
N HIS A 194 8.95 11.92 1.19
CA HIS A 194 8.79 12.36 -0.20
C HIS A 194 7.87 11.46 -1.06
N GLU A 195 7.47 10.31 -0.53
CA GLU A 195 6.47 9.43 -1.18
C GLU A 195 5.02 9.86 -0.92
N ILE A 196 4.79 10.82 -0.01
CA ILE A 196 3.45 11.23 0.40
C ILE A 196 2.92 12.32 -0.54
N PRO A 197 1.99 12.00 -1.46
CA PRO A 197 1.44 12.99 -2.40
C PRO A 197 0.69 14.12 -1.67
N PRO A 198 0.55 15.30 -2.32
CA PRO A 198 -0.23 16.41 -1.77
C PRO A 198 -1.67 16.05 -1.42
N GLU A 199 -2.28 15.15 -2.17
CA GLU A 199 -3.67 14.71 -2.00
C GLU A 199 -3.92 13.87 -0.75
N ILE A 200 -2.88 13.31 -0.12
CA ILE A 200 -2.98 12.67 1.19
C ILE A 200 -3.05 13.76 2.24
N SER A 201 -4.20 13.86 2.93
CA SER A 201 -4.48 14.92 3.90
C SER A 201 -4.15 14.54 5.34
N ARG A 202 -4.12 13.24 5.66
CA ARG A 202 -3.89 12.73 7.01
C ARG A 202 -2.60 11.93 7.09
N VAL A 203 -1.86 12.12 8.18
CA VAL A 203 -0.65 11.37 8.48
C VAL A 203 -0.74 10.78 9.88
N VAL A 204 -0.33 9.53 9.99
CA VAL A 204 -0.18 8.81 11.25
C VAL A 204 1.28 8.46 11.44
N LEU A 205 1.88 8.95 12.52
CA LEU A 205 3.24 8.59 12.90
C LEU A 205 3.20 7.42 13.89
N LEU A 206 3.93 6.37 13.58
CA LEU A 206 4.06 5.20 14.44
C LEU A 206 5.45 5.16 15.09
N ASN A 207 5.48 4.86 16.38
CA ASN A 207 6.72 4.61 17.11
C ASN A 207 6.54 3.46 18.10
N LYS A 208 7.43 2.47 18.07
CA LYS A 208 7.48 1.34 19.03
C LYS A 208 6.10 0.71 19.30
N GLY A 209 5.32 0.50 18.25
CA GLY A 209 4.01 -0.15 18.34
C GLY A 209 2.89 0.73 18.91
N ARG A 210 3.05 2.04 18.92
CA ARG A 210 2.03 3.02 19.34
C ARG A 210 1.80 4.04 18.24
N VAL A 211 0.60 4.62 18.22
CA VAL A 211 0.35 5.86 17.49
C VAL A 211 1.02 6.99 18.26
N TRP A 212 2.02 7.61 17.65
CA TRP A 212 2.79 8.70 18.26
C TRP A 212 2.16 10.06 17.97
N ALA A 213 1.70 10.26 16.71
CA ALA A 213 0.89 11.42 16.30
C ALA A 213 -0.08 10.98 15.19
N ASP A 214 -1.24 11.62 15.13
CA ASP A 214 -2.29 11.35 14.16
C ASP A 214 -3.10 12.63 13.90
N GLY A 215 -3.22 13.03 12.65
CA GLY A 215 -3.96 14.25 12.30
C GLY A 215 -3.66 14.77 10.89
N PRO A 216 -4.06 16.03 10.62
CA PRO A 216 -3.79 16.69 9.35
C PRO A 216 -2.30 16.67 9.00
N LYS A 217 -1.98 16.39 7.72
CA LYS A 217 -0.59 16.26 7.25
C LYS A 217 0.29 17.44 7.67
N GLN A 218 -0.21 18.66 7.56
CA GLN A 218 0.54 19.88 7.86
C GLN A 218 0.84 20.04 9.36
N GLU A 219 0.00 19.49 10.23
CA GLU A 219 0.18 19.55 11.68
C GLU A 219 1.09 18.43 12.20
N VAL A 220 1.06 17.29 11.53
CA VAL A 220 1.81 16.09 11.92
C VAL A 220 3.22 16.08 11.32
N LEU A 221 3.37 16.44 10.03
CA LEU A 221 4.68 16.53 9.38
C LEU A 221 5.34 17.87 9.68
N THR A 222 6.02 17.95 10.82
CA THR A 222 6.84 19.09 11.24
C THR A 222 8.27 18.65 11.48
N GLY A 223 9.22 19.58 11.37
CA GLY A 223 10.62 19.30 11.70
C GLY A 223 10.79 18.80 13.13
N GLU A 224 10.05 19.37 14.09
CA GLU A 224 10.05 18.99 15.51
C GLU A 224 9.58 17.54 15.70
N ASN A 225 8.40 17.21 15.18
CA ASN A 225 7.84 15.85 15.27
C ASN A 225 8.75 14.80 14.65
N LEU A 226 9.36 15.10 13.49
CA LEU A 226 10.26 14.18 12.82
C LEU A 226 11.60 14.05 13.57
N SER A 227 12.12 15.17 14.11
CA SER A 227 13.36 15.12 14.91
C SER A 227 13.20 14.25 16.14
N GLU A 228 12.07 14.40 16.85
CA GLU A 228 11.77 13.57 18.03
C GLU A 228 11.54 12.10 17.64
N LEU A 229 10.77 11.84 16.57
CA LEU A 229 10.45 10.49 16.10
C LEU A 229 11.70 9.70 15.68
N TYR A 230 12.63 10.35 14.96
CA TYR A 230 13.82 9.69 14.40
C TYR A 230 15.08 9.88 15.26
N GLY A 231 15.02 10.77 16.26
CA GLY A 231 16.17 11.02 17.16
C GLY A 231 17.33 11.74 16.47
N VAL A 232 17.08 12.53 15.45
CA VAL A 232 18.03 13.33 14.69
C VAL A 232 17.43 14.68 14.35
N GLU A 233 18.23 15.74 14.31
CA GLU A 233 17.73 17.06 13.92
C GLU A 233 17.35 17.08 12.43
N VAL A 234 16.09 17.46 12.16
CA VAL A 234 15.50 17.45 10.82
C VAL A 234 14.80 18.77 10.56
N SER A 235 15.14 19.40 9.43
CA SER A 235 14.33 20.47 8.84
C SER A 235 13.44 19.90 7.75
N LEU A 236 12.25 20.49 7.59
CA LEU A 236 11.29 20.07 6.59
C LEU A 236 11.14 21.14 5.51
N VAL A 237 11.30 20.75 4.25
CA VAL A 237 11.05 21.58 3.09
C VAL A 237 9.71 21.21 2.49
N ASP A 238 8.82 22.18 2.31
CA ASP A 238 7.55 22.03 1.58
C ASP A 238 7.67 22.66 0.20
N SER A 239 7.28 21.90 -0.81
CA SER A 239 7.15 22.39 -2.18
C SER A 239 5.81 21.95 -2.75
N ALA A 240 4.83 22.85 -2.76
CA ALA A 240 3.48 22.60 -3.27
C ALA A 240 2.81 21.36 -2.64
N GLY A 241 2.96 21.17 -1.34
CA GLY A 241 2.40 20.04 -0.57
C GLY A 241 3.21 18.75 -0.65
N TRP A 242 4.35 18.76 -1.34
CA TRP A 242 5.37 17.73 -1.25
C TRP A 242 6.36 18.09 -0.14
N TYR A 243 6.62 17.14 0.74
CA TYR A 243 7.52 17.34 1.86
C TYR A 243 8.82 16.56 1.68
N GLN A 244 9.92 17.19 2.04
CA GLN A 244 11.24 16.56 2.07
C GLN A 244 11.94 16.88 3.39
N ALA A 245 12.40 15.84 4.08
CA ALA A 245 13.27 16.00 5.23
C ALA A 245 14.71 16.23 4.77
N VAL A 246 15.35 17.22 5.38
CA VAL A 246 16.78 17.52 5.19
C VAL A 246 17.44 17.66 6.55
N PRO A 247 18.75 17.40 6.71
CA PRO A 247 19.47 17.70 7.94
C PRO A 247 19.28 19.18 8.32
N ALA A 248 19.07 19.45 9.61
CA ALA A 248 18.93 20.82 10.15
C ALA A 248 20.29 21.46 10.34
#